data_6b371e31ead569bbcf5702ff87f057e9
#
_entry.id   6b371e31ead569bbcf5702ff87f057e9
#
_cell.length_a   1.000
_cell.length_b   1.000
_cell.length_c   1.000
_cell.angle_alpha   90.00
_cell.angle_beta   90.00
_cell.angle_gamma   90.00
#
_symmetry.space_group_name_H-M   'P 1'
#
loop_
_entity.id
_entity.type
_entity.pdbx_description
1 polymer ?
#
loop_
_entity_poly.entity_id
_entity_poly.type
_entity_poly.pdbx_seq_one_letter_code
_entity_poly.pdbx_strand_id
1 'polypeptide(L)'
;MDKAKFTSQSPIVVGLDIGTTKICVIVGRRTQHGKIEVLGIGKAESAGVTRGVVSNIQKTVQGIAQAVEIASGQSNVEIQVVNVGIAGQHIKSLQHRGILTRRELNNEIGKKDIDKLIDDMFKLVMPPGEEIIHVLPQEFTIDNEPGIKDPIGMAGVRLEANFHIISGQVTAVKNIIKCVNNAGLQTQDLILEPLASSESVLSDEEKEAGIALVDIGGGTTDIAIFHEGIIRHTAVIPFGGNSVTEDIREGCSVMRNQAELLKTRFGSALAEENKENEIICVPGLRGREPKEISVKNLAYVIQARMEEIIEHVYYEIKASGYEKKLIGGIVITGGGALLKHLSQAVEYVTGLDCRIGYPNEHLSKYEDMPKTIYDDLKSPMYATSVGLLIKGIQKAEELIEEMKQPGVYVEKPKAAKDKEKRGPGLFDKLLAKTRTFIQDDMDVSDEDYLKG
;
A
#
# COMPACT_ATOMS: atom_id res chain seq x y z
N MET A 1 39.46 -25.06 -11.20
CA MET A 1 38.41 -24.31 -11.93
C MET A 1 37.12 -24.49 -11.17
N ASP A 2 36.90 -23.69 -10.16
CA ASP A 2 35.73 -23.77 -9.31
C ASP A 2 34.52 -23.18 -10.03
N LYS A 3 33.57 -24.05 -10.34
CA LYS A 3 32.24 -23.61 -10.72
C LYS A 3 31.61 -22.99 -9.47
N ALA A 4 31.51 -21.66 -9.44
CA ALA A 4 30.75 -20.95 -8.43
C ALA A 4 29.37 -21.58 -8.33
N LYS A 5 29.07 -22.24 -7.22
CA LYS A 5 27.74 -22.63 -6.81
C LYS A 5 26.94 -21.33 -6.67
N PHE A 6 26.13 -21.00 -7.64
CA PHE A 6 25.03 -20.07 -7.46
C PHE A 6 24.10 -20.72 -6.43
N THR A 7 24.30 -20.38 -5.17
CA THR A 7 23.32 -20.66 -4.12
C THR A 7 22.08 -19.86 -4.49
N SER A 8 20.97 -20.57 -4.71
CA SER A 8 19.65 -20.02 -5.02
C SER A 8 19.06 -19.34 -3.78
N GLN A 9 19.65 -18.23 -3.35
CA GLN A 9 19.01 -17.38 -2.37
C GLN A 9 17.98 -16.51 -3.07
N SER A 10 16.79 -16.44 -2.51
CA SER A 10 15.73 -15.52 -2.93
C SER A 10 16.25 -14.07 -2.92
N PRO A 11 15.82 -13.20 -3.85
CA PRO A 11 16.26 -11.81 -3.90
C PRO A 11 15.93 -11.08 -2.59
N ILE A 12 16.85 -10.20 -2.16
CA ILE A 12 16.58 -9.28 -1.06
C ILE A 12 15.76 -8.12 -1.61
N VAL A 13 14.66 -7.82 -0.96
CA VAL A 13 13.70 -6.80 -1.35
C VAL A 13 13.47 -5.84 -0.19
N VAL A 14 13.19 -4.58 -0.53
CA VAL A 14 12.92 -3.53 0.45
C VAL A 14 11.56 -2.91 0.18
N GLY A 15 10.70 -2.89 1.19
CA GLY A 15 9.44 -2.15 1.23
C GLY A 15 9.60 -0.84 1.98
N LEU A 16 9.10 0.26 1.42
CA LEU A 16 9.05 1.59 2.02
C LEU A 16 7.60 2.07 2.12
N ASP A 17 7.10 2.17 3.32
CA ASP A 17 5.78 2.69 3.67
C ASP A 17 5.94 4.13 4.20
N ILE A 18 5.34 5.10 3.48
CA ILE A 18 5.41 6.53 3.81
C ILE A 18 4.06 6.98 4.37
N GLY A 19 3.71 6.49 5.56
CA GLY A 19 2.44 6.78 6.21
C GLY A 19 2.34 8.18 6.82
N THR A 20 1.14 8.55 7.28
CA THR A 20 0.87 9.86 7.91
C THR A 20 1.48 9.99 9.31
N THR A 21 1.63 8.89 10.05
CA THR A 21 2.14 8.89 11.44
C THR A 21 3.55 8.32 11.56
N LYS A 22 3.89 7.35 10.72
CA LYS A 22 5.20 6.70 10.70
C LYS A 22 5.68 6.51 9.27
N ILE A 23 7.00 6.49 9.11
CA ILE A 23 7.68 5.97 7.92
C ILE A 23 8.33 4.66 8.34
N CYS A 24 8.10 3.60 7.56
CA CYS A 24 8.62 2.27 7.86
C CYS A 24 9.35 1.69 6.65
N VAL A 25 10.56 1.17 6.88
CA VAL A 25 11.36 0.44 5.91
C VAL A 25 11.53 -0.99 6.39
N ILE A 26 11.16 -1.96 5.58
CA ILE A 26 11.35 -3.39 5.87
C ILE A 26 12.24 -4.00 4.80
N VAL A 27 13.30 -4.70 5.24
CA VAL A 27 14.22 -5.47 4.39
C VAL A 27 13.99 -6.94 4.62
N GLY A 28 13.84 -7.72 3.55
CA GLY A 28 13.64 -9.16 3.72
C GLY A 28 13.77 -9.94 2.43
N ARG A 29 13.56 -11.24 2.54
CA ARG A 29 13.62 -12.21 1.44
C ARG A 29 12.68 -13.38 1.72
N ARG A 30 12.38 -14.20 0.71
CA ARG A 30 11.65 -15.45 0.89
C ARG A 30 12.59 -16.57 1.34
N THR A 31 12.18 -17.33 2.33
CA THR A 31 12.89 -18.53 2.76
C THR A 31 12.60 -19.72 1.84
N GLN A 32 13.37 -20.78 1.94
CA GLN A 32 13.14 -22.04 1.19
C GLN A 32 11.78 -22.69 1.50
N HIS A 33 11.15 -22.32 2.62
CA HIS A 33 9.83 -22.82 3.05
C HIS A 33 8.68 -21.87 2.64
N GLY A 34 8.94 -20.88 1.77
CA GLY A 34 7.93 -19.93 1.29
C GLY A 34 7.56 -18.80 2.27
N LYS A 35 8.10 -18.80 3.49
CA LYS A 35 7.88 -17.74 4.48
C LYS A 35 8.82 -16.56 4.22
N ILE A 36 8.44 -15.38 4.74
CA ILE A 36 9.23 -14.16 4.64
C ILE A 36 10.17 -14.04 5.85
N GLU A 37 11.46 -13.98 5.58
CA GLU A 37 12.48 -13.65 6.55
C GLU A 37 12.74 -12.14 6.52
N VAL A 38 12.46 -11.45 7.63
CA VAL A 38 12.73 -10.02 7.78
C VAL A 38 14.14 -9.85 8.31
N LEU A 39 15.01 -9.23 7.54
CA LEU A 39 16.42 -9.00 7.86
C LEU A 39 16.64 -7.73 8.67
N GLY A 40 15.78 -6.73 8.50
CA GLY A 40 15.84 -5.47 9.22
C GLY A 40 14.57 -4.66 9.07
N ILE A 41 14.28 -3.83 10.07
CA ILE A 41 13.18 -2.89 10.09
C ILE A 41 13.66 -1.53 10.62
N GLY A 42 13.36 -0.48 9.89
CA GLY A 42 13.60 0.90 10.31
C GLY A 42 12.29 1.66 10.44
N LYS A 43 12.19 2.45 11.50
CA LYS A 43 11.01 3.27 11.80
C LYS A 43 11.43 4.70 12.09
N ALA A 44 10.68 5.66 11.55
CA ALA A 44 10.82 7.06 11.87
C ALA A 44 9.45 7.72 12.01
N GLU A 45 9.38 8.82 12.76
CA GLU A 45 8.18 9.64 12.83
C GLU A 45 7.93 10.33 11.49
N SER A 46 6.68 10.34 11.04
CA SER A 46 6.28 11.04 9.82
C SER A 46 5.77 12.43 10.14
N ALA A 47 6.61 13.44 9.96
CA ALA A 47 6.26 14.84 10.21
C ALA A 47 5.95 15.65 8.94
N GLY A 48 6.04 15.03 7.76
CA GLY A 48 5.92 15.67 6.44
C GLY A 48 4.77 15.15 5.58
N VAL A 49 3.92 14.27 6.11
CA VAL A 49 2.80 13.66 5.37
C VAL A 49 1.48 13.96 6.08
N THR A 50 0.46 14.34 5.32
CA THR A 50 -0.89 14.62 5.83
C THR A 50 -1.91 13.93 4.95
N ARG A 51 -2.74 13.04 5.51
CA ARG A 51 -3.77 12.26 4.78
C ARG A 51 -3.22 11.56 3.53
N GLY A 52 -2.05 10.92 3.67
CA GLY A 52 -1.37 10.22 2.59
C GLY A 52 -0.73 11.13 1.52
N VAL A 53 -0.69 12.45 1.72
CA VAL A 53 -0.08 13.40 0.77
C VAL A 53 1.14 14.05 1.40
N VAL A 54 2.26 14.12 0.67
CA VAL A 54 3.47 14.83 1.10
C VAL A 54 3.17 16.32 1.20
N SER A 55 3.16 16.85 2.42
CA SER A 55 2.95 18.26 2.75
C SER A 55 4.27 19.03 3.00
N ASN A 56 5.35 18.29 3.32
CA ASN A 56 6.69 18.86 3.50
C ASN A 56 7.76 17.87 3.04
N ILE A 57 8.38 18.16 1.90
CA ILE A 57 9.39 17.30 1.27
C ILE A 57 10.59 17.09 2.20
N GLN A 58 11.15 18.16 2.79
CA GLN A 58 12.38 18.04 3.61
C GLN A 58 12.15 17.15 4.85
N LYS A 59 11.05 17.33 5.56
CA LYS A 59 10.72 16.50 6.72
C LYS A 59 10.47 15.04 6.32
N THR A 60 9.82 14.80 5.18
CA THR A 60 9.60 13.44 4.67
C THR A 60 10.93 12.79 4.29
N VAL A 61 11.83 13.50 3.61
CA VAL A 61 13.17 13.00 3.26
C VAL A 61 13.98 12.65 4.52
N GLN A 62 13.95 13.50 5.56
CA GLN A 62 14.62 13.21 6.82
C GLN A 62 14.09 11.93 7.48
N GLY A 63 12.75 11.75 7.52
CA GLY A 63 12.14 10.55 8.07
C GLY A 63 12.50 9.30 7.25
N ILE A 64 12.50 9.38 5.91
CA ILE A 64 12.93 8.28 5.03
C ILE A 64 14.38 7.92 5.31
N ALA A 65 15.28 8.90 5.32
CA ALA A 65 16.71 8.68 5.55
C ALA A 65 16.95 8.01 6.92
N GLN A 66 16.29 8.48 7.96
CA GLN A 66 16.39 7.89 9.31
C GLN A 66 15.89 6.43 9.33
N ALA A 67 14.74 6.14 8.72
CA ALA A 67 14.21 4.79 8.67
C ALA A 67 15.13 3.85 7.86
N VAL A 68 15.69 4.33 6.74
CA VAL A 68 16.65 3.58 5.91
C VAL A 68 17.93 3.29 6.66
N GLU A 69 18.50 4.26 7.36
CA GLU A 69 19.72 4.08 8.16
C GLU A 69 19.55 2.98 9.22
N ILE A 70 18.41 2.99 9.94
CA ILE A 70 18.10 1.98 10.95
C ILE A 70 17.94 0.59 10.29
N ALA A 71 17.17 0.48 9.20
CA ALA A 71 16.94 -0.78 8.51
C ALA A 71 18.22 -1.36 7.89
N SER A 72 19.06 -0.51 7.29
CA SER A 72 20.37 -0.87 6.73
C SER A 72 21.32 -1.37 7.82
N GLY A 73 21.37 -0.67 8.96
CA GLY A 73 22.20 -1.08 10.10
C GLY A 73 21.81 -2.42 10.70
N GLN A 74 20.50 -2.73 10.75
CA GLN A 74 20.02 -4.02 11.27
C GLN A 74 20.19 -5.18 10.28
N SER A 75 19.94 -4.92 8.99
CA SER A 75 20.01 -5.95 7.94
C SER A 75 21.42 -6.18 7.41
N ASN A 76 22.35 -5.28 7.69
CA ASN A 76 23.66 -5.22 7.07
C ASN A 76 23.61 -5.20 5.52
N VAL A 77 22.55 -4.59 4.96
CA VAL A 77 22.29 -4.44 3.53
C VAL A 77 22.36 -2.97 3.16
N GLU A 78 23.11 -2.62 2.11
CA GLU A 78 23.06 -1.29 1.52
C GLU A 78 21.76 -1.15 0.71
N ILE A 79 20.87 -0.25 1.16
CA ILE A 79 19.55 -0.04 0.55
C ILE A 79 19.68 1.03 -0.53
N GLN A 80 19.47 0.66 -1.79
CA GLN A 80 19.49 1.56 -2.94
C GLN A 80 18.15 1.62 -3.68
N VAL A 81 17.39 0.51 -3.67
CA VAL A 81 16.15 0.35 -4.43
C VAL A 81 15.03 -0.06 -3.49
N VAL A 82 13.86 0.55 -3.63
CA VAL A 82 12.72 0.33 -2.75
C VAL A 82 11.40 0.17 -3.53
N ASN A 83 10.50 -0.66 -3.01
CA ASN A 83 9.09 -0.70 -3.40
C ASN A 83 8.32 0.23 -2.47
N VAL A 84 7.61 1.20 -3.02
CA VAL A 84 7.00 2.29 -2.25
C VAL A 84 5.49 2.13 -2.20
N GLY A 85 4.91 2.26 -1.01
CA GLY A 85 3.47 2.33 -0.81
C GLY A 85 2.91 3.68 -1.29
N ILE A 86 1.73 3.64 -1.91
CA ILE A 86 0.97 4.83 -2.25
C ILE A 86 -0.48 4.69 -1.79
N ALA A 87 -0.94 5.66 -1.02
CA ALA A 87 -2.33 5.81 -0.58
C ALA A 87 -2.66 7.29 -0.42
N GLY A 88 -3.89 7.58 -0.07
CA GLY A 88 -4.32 8.93 0.26
C GLY A 88 -5.49 9.42 -0.58
N GLN A 89 -6.05 10.56 -0.17
CA GLN A 89 -7.26 11.15 -0.78
C GLN A 89 -7.16 11.53 -2.26
N HIS A 90 -5.95 11.50 -2.82
CA HIS A 90 -5.68 11.77 -4.23
C HIS A 90 -5.82 10.55 -5.13
N ILE A 91 -6.01 9.36 -4.54
CA ILE A 91 -6.22 8.11 -5.27
C ILE A 91 -7.69 7.97 -5.62
N LYS A 92 -7.96 7.60 -6.85
CA LYS A 92 -9.30 7.31 -7.38
C LYS A 92 -9.29 5.99 -8.11
N SER A 93 -10.46 5.38 -8.24
CA SER A 93 -10.64 4.17 -9.05
C SER A 93 -11.74 4.36 -10.09
N LEU A 94 -11.60 3.68 -11.21
CA LEU A 94 -12.62 3.63 -12.26
C LEU A 94 -12.61 2.24 -12.91
N GLN A 95 -13.78 1.87 -13.46
CA GLN A 95 -13.94 0.64 -14.23
C GLN A 95 -13.86 0.96 -15.72
N HIS A 96 -13.10 0.17 -16.47
CA HIS A 96 -13.04 0.32 -17.93
C HIS A 96 -12.97 -1.04 -18.62
N ARG A 97 -13.56 -1.16 -19.81
CA ARG A 97 -13.53 -2.38 -20.61
C ARG A 97 -12.55 -2.22 -21.77
N GLY A 98 -11.54 -3.09 -21.83
CA GLY A 98 -10.60 -3.17 -22.93
C GLY A 98 -11.00 -4.27 -23.93
N ILE A 99 -10.72 -4.05 -25.20
CA ILE A 99 -11.03 -5.00 -26.28
C ILE A 99 -9.81 -5.14 -27.19
N LEU A 100 -9.40 -6.37 -27.45
CA LEU A 100 -8.34 -6.72 -28.41
C LEU A 100 -8.90 -7.69 -29.44
N THR A 101 -8.86 -7.29 -30.70
CA THR A 101 -9.15 -8.19 -31.82
C THR A 101 -7.83 -8.78 -32.34
N ARG A 102 -7.70 -10.10 -32.29
CA ARG A 102 -6.52 -10.84 -32.74
C ARG A 102 -6.63 -11.14 -34.23
N ARG A 103 -5.53 -11.03 -34.93
CA ARG A 103 -5.50 -11.29 -36.37
C ARG A 103 -5.18 -12.76 -36.70
N GLU A 104 -4.52 -13.46 -35.78
CA GLU A 104 -4.05 -14.83 -35.97
C GLU A 104 -5.01 -15.80 -35.27
N LEU A 105 -5.90 -16.40 -36.04
CA LEU A 105 -6.94 -17.32 -35.58
C LEU A 105 -6.40 -18.65 -35.04
N ASN A 106 -5.20 -19.05 -35.45
CA ASN A 106 -4.62 -20.36 -35.11
C ASN A 106 -3.70 -20.35 -33.91
N ASN A 107 -3.44 -19.19 -33.30
CA ASN A 107 -2.61 -19.08 -32.14
C ASN A 107 -3.46 -18.95 -30.88
N GLU A 108 -3.06 -19.66 -29.83
CA GLU A 108 -3.63 -19.52 -28.50
C GLU A 108 -3.39 -18.10 -27.94
N ILE A 109 -4.26 -17.66 -27.04
CA ILE A 109 -4.09 -16.40 -26.31
C ILE A 109 -2.84 -16.53 -25.44
N GLY A 110 -1.91 -15.61 -25.57
CA GLY A 110 -0.68 -15.60 -24.81
C GLY A 110 -0.56 -14.37 -23.90
N LYS A 111 0.45 -14.39 -23.03
CA LYS A 111 0.77 -13.25 -22.14
C LYS A 111 0.88 -11.93 -22.90
N LYS A 112 1.44 -11.95 -24.12
CA LYS A 112 1.58 -10.76 -24.98
C LYS A 112 0.24 -10.11 -25.36
N ASP A 113 -0.84 -10.88 -25.46
CA ASP A 113 -2.16 -10.36 -25.78
C ASP A 113 -2.74 -9.63 -24.56
N ILE A 114 -2.52 -10.19 -23.36
CA ILE A 114 -2.92 -9.57 -22.09
C ILE A 114 -2.11 -8.28 -21.83
N ASP A 115 -0.77 -8.34 -22.00
CA ASP A 115 0.11 -7.17 -21.83
C ASP A 115 -0.30 -6.04 -22.78
N LYS A 116 -0.69 -6.38 -24.02
CA LYS A 116 -1.19 -5.39 -24.98
C LYS A 116 -2.49 -4.74 -24.55
N LEU A 117 -3.42 -5.53 -23.99
CA LEU A 117 -4.66 -4.97 -23.42
C LEU A 117 -4.36 -4.02 -22.27
N ILE A 118 -3.46 -4.41 -21.37
CA ILE A 118 -3.02 -3.59 -20.24
C ILE A 118 -2.34 -2.29 -20.75
N ASP A 119 -1.42 -2.41 -21.71
CA ASP A 119 -0.75 -1.26 -22.35
C ASP A 119 -1.75 -0.27 -22.99
N ASP A 120 -2.83 -0.78 -23.58
CA ASP A 120 -3.86 0.08 -24.17
C ASP A 120 -4.68 0.81 -23.09
N MET A 121 -4.87 0.22 -21.92
CA MET A 121 -5.52 0.89 -20.78
C MET A 121 -4.64 2.03 -20.22
N PHE A 122 -3.31 1.86 -20.19
CA PHE A 122 -2.40 2.95 -19.79
C PHE A 122 -2.41 4.16 -20.73
N LYS A 123 -2.96 4.02 -21.94
CA LYS A 123 -3.09 5.12 -22.92
C LYS A 123 -4.40 5.87 -22.82
N LEU A 124 -5.30 5.49 -21.90
CA LEU A 124 -6.56 6.19 -21.70
C LEU A 124 -6.32 7.66 -21.32
N VAL A 125 -7.15 8.53 -21.88
CA VAL A 125 -7.10 9.96 -21.57
C VAL A 125 -7.68 10.17 -20.17
N MET A 126 -6.82 10.62 -19.26
CA MET A 126 -7.21 10.97 -17.90
C MET A 126 -7.54 12.46 -17.77
N PRO A 127 -8.35 12.86 -16.78
CA PRO A 127 -8.54 14.28 -16.46
C PRO A 127 -7.20 14.99 -16.25
N PRO A 128 -7.13 16.30 -16.56
CA PRO A 128 -5.91 17.08 -16.36
C PRO A 128 -5.39 16.97 -14.91
N GLY A 129 -4.10 16.65 -14.76
CA GLY A 129 -3.46 16.49 -13.45
C GLY A 129 -3.63 15.10 -12.81
N GLU A 130 -4.24 14.14 -13.49
CA GLU A 130 -4.33 12.73 -13.06
C GLU A 130 -3.53 11.82 -13.99
N GLU A 131 -2.95 10.77 -13.42
CA GLU A 131 -2.26 9.71 -14.16
C GLU A 131 -2.70 8.32 -13.66
N ILE A 132 -2.59 7.32 -14.51
CA ILE A 132 -2.89 5.93 -14.17
C ILE A 132 -1.69 5.35 -13.42
N ILE A 133 -1.96 4.81 -12.22
CA ILE A 133 -0.95 4.15 -11.37
C ILE A 133 -0.99 2.64 -11.59
N HIS A 134 -2.20 2.04 -11.54
CA HIS A 134 -2.39 0.61 -11.73
C HIS A 134 -3.52 0.31 -12.71
N VAL A 135 -3.33 -0.76 -13.50
CA VAL A 135 -4.34 -1.36 -14.37
C VAL A 135 -4.48 -2.82 -13.96
N LEU A 136 -5.59 -3.17 -13.33
CA LEU A 136 -5.83 -4.47 -12.75
C LEU A 136 -6.93 -5.20 -13.55
N PRO A 137 -6.60 -6.25 -14.32
CA PRO A 137 -7.61 -7.05 -15.00
C PRO A 137 -8.48 -7.76 -13.98
N GLN A 138 -9.79 -7.79 -14.23
CA GLN A 138 -10.76 -8.46 -13.36
C GLN A 138 -11.25 -9.77 -13.97
N GLU A 139 -11.97 -9.70 -15.05
CA GLU A 139 -12.51 -10.85 -15.77
C GLU A 139 -12.32 -10.68 -17.27
N PHE A 140 -12.05 -11.80 -17.94
CA PHE A 140 -11.93 -11.84 -19.39
C PHE A 140 -13.19 -12.38 -20.02
N THR A 141 -13.40 -11.96 -21.27
CA THR A 141 -14.44 -12.47 -22.16
C THR A 141 -13.77 -12.86 -23.47
N ILE A 142 -13.97 -14.11 -23.92
CA ILE A 142 -13.40 -14.60 -25.18
C ILE A 142 -14.57 -14.92 -26.12
N ASP A 143 -14.62 -14.30 -27.29
CA ASP A 143 -15.63 -14.51 -28.33
C ASP A 143 -17.08 -14.50 -27.77
N ASN A 144 -17.38 -13.59 -26.83
CA ASN A 144 -18.63 -13.41 -26.08
C ASN A 144 -18.87 -14.39 -24.92
N GLU A 145 -17.96 -15.29 -24.58
CA GLU A 145 -18.04 -16.14 -23.39
C GLU A 145 -17.41 -15.40 -22.19
N PRO A 146 -18.18 -14.90 -21.21
CA PRO A 146 -17.69 -14.13 -20.07
C PRO A 146 -17.20 -15.04 -18.93
N GLY A 147 -16.62 -14.44 -17.88
CA GLY A 147 -16.27 -15.09 -16.62
C GLY A 147 -14.97 -15.89 -16.63
N ILE A 148 -14.11 -15.64 -17.60
CA ILE A 148 -12.83 -16.33 -17.71
C ILE A 148 -11.80 -15.60 -16.83
N LYS A 149 -11.22 -16.32 -15.84
CA LYS A 149 -10.20 -15.77 -14.94
C LYS A 149 -8.79 -15.78 -15.58
N ASP A 150 -8.45 -16.86 -16.26
CA ASP A 150 -7.17 -17.00 -16.99
C ASP A 150 -7.42 -17.38 -18.45
N PRO A 151 -7.18 -16.48 -19.41
CA PRO A 151 -7.39 -16.72 -20.83
C PRO A 151 -6.18 -17.37 -21.52
N ILE A 152 -5.03 -17.54 -20.83
CA ILE A 152 -3.80 -18.05 -21.44
C ILE A 152 -4.00 -19.50 -21.91
N GLY A 153 -3.59 -19.79 -23.15
CA GLY A 153 -3.74 -21.10 -23.79
C GLY A 153 -5.11 -21.35 -24.44
N MET A 154 -6.07 -20.44 -24.28
CA MET A 154 -7.39 -20.57 -24.92
C MET A 154 -7.35 -20.03 -26.36
N ALA A 155 -8.16 -20.64 -27.23
CA ALA A 155 -8.38 -20.14 -28.59
C ALA A 155 -9.45 -19.05 -28.58
N GLY A 156 -9.30 -18.02 -29.41
CA GLY A 156 -10.31 -16.97 -29.56
C GLY A 156 -9.81 -15.82 -30.43
N VAL A 157 -10.72 -15.11 -31.05
CA VAL A 157 -10.45 -13.96 -31.93
C VAL A 157 -10.56 -12.64 -31.16
N ARG A 158 -11.61 -12.53 -30.34
CA ARG A 158 -11.91 -11.32 -29.59
C ARG A 158 -11.67 -11.54 -28.11
N LEU A 159 -10.62 -10.93 -27.61
CA LEU A 159 -10.30 -10.92 -26.17
C LEU A 159 -10.73 -9.59 -25.57
N GLU A 160 -11.56 -9.64 -24.56
CA GLU A 160 -12.00 -8.48 -23.80
C GLU A 160 -11.66 -8.68 -22.34
N ALA A 161 -11.45 -7.60 -21.61
CA ALA A 161 -11.31 -7.64 -20.15
C ALA A 161 -11.95 -6.42 -19.52
N ASN A 162 -12.56 -6.62 -18.35
CA ASN A 162 -12.91 -5.53 -17.47
C ASN A 162 -11.68 -5.19 -16.61
N PHE A 163 -11.37 -3.91 -16.50
CA PHE A 163 -10.23 -3.43 -15.75
C PHE A 163 -10.66 -2.55 -14.59
N HIS A 164 -10.08 -2.79 -13.43
CA HIS A 164 -10.08 -1.85 -12.32
C HIS A 164 -8.83 -0.97 -12.45
N ILE A 165 -9.05 0.30 -12.78
CA ILE A 165 -7.97 1.27 -13.04
C ILE A 165 -7.85 2.18 -11.83
N ILE A 166 -6.66 2.28 -11.29
CA ILE A 166 -6.31 3.17 -10.20
C ILE A 166 -5.59 4.37 -10.78
N SER A 167 -6.09 5.55 -10.50
CA SER A 167 -5.45 6.82 -10.86
C SER A 167 -5.09 7.64 -9.63
N GLY A 168 -4.16 8.55 -9.79
CA GLY A 168 -3.76 9.49 -8.75
C GLY A 168 -3.34 10.84 -9.32
N GLN A 169 -3.27 11.84 -8.45
CA GLN A 169 -2.76 13.15 -8.85
C GLN A 169 -1.27 13.09 -9.17
N VAL A 170 -0.89 13.52 -10.38
CA VAL A 170 0.49 13.60 -10.87
C VAL A 170 1.44 14.27 -9.86
N THR A 171 1.00 15.39 -9.28
CA THR A 171 1.80 16.14 -8.30
C THR A 171 2.07 15.36 -7.02
N ALA A 172 1.10 14.58 -6.54
CA ALA A 172 1.26 13.75 -5.33
C ALA A 172 2.25 12.61 -5.58
N VAL A 173 2.11 11.90 -6.71
CA VAL A 173 3.02 10.84 -7.15
C VAL A 173 4.45 11.38 -7.31
N LYS A 174 4.62 12.49 -8.03
CA LYS A 174 5.92 13.16 -8.21
C LYS A 174 6.57 13.54 -6.88
N ASN A 175 5.80 14.06 -5.93
CA ASN A 175 6.34 14.46 -4.64
C ASN A 175 6.84 13.24 -3.82
N ILE A 176 6.14 12.11 -3.87
CA ILE A 176 6.59 10.86 -3.25
C ILE A 176 7.92 10.41 -3.89
N ILE A 177 7.97 10.30 -5.22
CA ILE A 177 9.19 9.90 -5.96
C ILE A 177 10.35 10.88 -5.67
N LYS A 178 10.07 12.19 -5.63
CA LYS A 178 11.06 13.21 -5.28
C LYS A 178 11.62 13.02 -3.86
N CYS A 179 10.77 12.68 -2.89
CA CYS A 179 11.24 12.40 -1.53
C CYS A 179 12.15 11.17 -1.49
N VAL A 180 11.80 10.11 -2.19
CA VAL A 180 12.60 8.87 -2.29
C VAL A 180 13.95 9.15 -2.95
N ASN A 181 13.96 9.85 -4.10
CA ASN A 181 15.18 10.21 -4.81
C ASN A 181 16.09 11.13 -3.97
N ASN A 182 15.51 12.13 -3.30
CA ASN A 182 16.28 13.05 -2.43
C ASN A 182 16.84 12.34 -1.17
N ALA A 183 16.27 11.19 -0.77
CA ALA A 183 16.83 10.32 0.26
C ALA A 183 17.96 9.40 -0.26
N GLY A 184 18.34 9.52 -1.55
CA GLY A 184 19.40 8.71 -2.18
C GLY A 184 18.91 7.32 -2.65
N LEU A 185 17.61 7.12 -2.79
CA LEU A 185 17.00 5.85 -3.16
C LEU A 185 16.39 5.91 -4.56
N GLN A 186 16.22 4.73 -5.17
CA GLN A 186 15.47 4.57 -6.42
C GLN A 186 14.16 3.82 -6.16
N THR A 187 13.07 4.31 -6.72
CA THR A 187 11.78 3.62 -6.68
C THR A 187 11.76 2.53 -7.73
N GLN A 188 11.61 1.28 -7.31
CA GLN A 188 11.39 0.14 -8.22
C GLN A 188 9.95 0.09 -8.69
N ASP A 189 9.02 0.21 -7.75
CA ASP A 189 7.59 0.17 -8.02
C ASP A 189 6.82 1.04 -7.03
N LEU A 190 5.66 1.56 -7.49
CA LEU A 190 4.65 2.20 -6.65
C LEU A 190 3.49 1.23 -6.49
N ILE A 191 3.20 0.81 -5.27
CA ILE A 191 2.19 -0.20 -4.97
C ILE A 191 1.08 0.45 -4.15
N LEU A 192 -0.17 0.29 -4.59
CA LEU A 192 -1.33 0.76 -3.83
C LEU A 192 -1.37 0.07 -2.47
N GLU A 193 -1.42 0.84 -1.38
CA GLU A 193 -1.33 0.31 -0.01
C GLU A 193 -2.40 -0.73 0.33
N PRO A 194 -3.70 -0.58 0.00
CA PRO A 194 -4.70 -1.63 0.20
C PRO A 194 -4.38 -2.95 -0.52
N LEU A 195 -3.72 -2.90 -1.69
CA LEU A 195 -3.25 -4.11 -2.37
C LEU A 195 -2.09 -4.76 -1.62
N ALA A 196 -1.17 -3.95 -1.08
CA ALA A 196 -0.08 -4.45 -0.27
C ALA A 196 -0.62 -5.07 1.04
N SER A 197 -1.46 -4.34 1.79
CA SER A 197 -2.06 -4.81 3.04
C SER A 197 -2.84 -6.12 2.84
N SER A 198 -3.56 -6.28 1.71
CA SER A 198 -4.30 -7.51 1.42
C SER A 198 -3.42 -8.75 1.31
N GLU A 199 -2.20 -8.62 0.78
CA GLU A 199 -1.27 -9.77 0.67
C GLU A 199 -0.71 -10.20 2.03
N SER A 200 -0.72 -9.32 3.01
CA SER A 200 -0.19 -9.62 4.34
C SER A 200 -1.23 -10.14 5.33
N VAL A 201 -2.53 -9.82 5.14
CA VAL A 201 -3.56 -10.07 6.15
C VAL A 201 -4.76 -10.88 5.67
N LEU A 202 -4.92 -11.11 4.36
CA LEU A 202 -6.00 -11.90 3.80
C LEU A 202 -5.48 -13.24 3.26
N SER A 203 -6.27 -14.30 3.46
CA SER A 203 -6.04 -15.56 2.79
C SER A 203 -6.69 -15.59 1.39
N ASP A 204 -6.26 -16.53 0.55
CA ASP A 204 -6.86 -16.69 -0.79
C ASP A 204 -8.31 -17.15 -0.70
N GLU A 205 -8.66 -17.96 0.32
CA GLU A 205 -10.04 -18.40 0.58
C GLU A 205 -10.94 -17.22 0.95
N GLU A 206 -10.45 -16.28 1.75
CA GLU A 206 -11.20 -15.05 2.08
C GLU A 206 -11.40 -14.16 0.86
N LYS A 207 -10.37 -13.99 0.03
CA LYS A 207 -10.48 -13.23 -1.23
C LYS A 207 -11.48 -13.89 -2.19
N GLU A 208 -11.51 -15.24 -2.25
CA GLU A 208 -12.45 -15.99 -3.06
C GLU A 208 -13.90 -15.88 -2.54
N ALA A 209 -14.10 -16.07 -1.23
CA ALA A 209 -15.40 -16.01 -0.59
C ALA A 209 -16.08 -14.63 -0.65
N GLY A 210 -15.28 -13.59 -0.76
CA GLY A 210 -15.72 -12.19 -0.72
C GLY A 210 -15.47 -11.53 0.63
N ILE A 211 -14.63 -10.49 0.65
CA ILE A 211 -14.20 -9.81 1.86
C ILE A 211 -13.91 -8.34 1.60
N ALA A 212 -14.19 -7.48 2.59
CA ALA A 212 -13.75 -6.10 2.59
C ALA A 212 -12.56 -5.94 3.55
N LEU A 213 -11.41 -5.50 3.02
CA LEU A 213 -10.27 -5.06 3.81
C LEU A 213 -10.41 -3.57 4.10
N VAL A 214 -10.24 -3.19 5.36
CA VAL A 214 -10.30 -1.81 5.84
C VAL A 214 -9.03 -1.50 6.62
N ASP A 215 -8.12 -0.72 6.03
CA ASP A 215 -6.88 -0.27 6.66
C ASP A 215 -7.09 1.10 7.29
N ILE A 216 -7.18 1.15 8.62
CA ILE A 216 -7.40 2.39 9.38
C ILE A 216 -6.05 2.95 9.79
N GLY A 217 -5.53 3.84 8.95
CA GLY A 217 -4.30 4.56 9.18
C GLY A 217 -4.44 5.75 10.13
N GLY A 218 -3.39 6.57 10.21
CA GLY A 218 -3.45 7.81 10.99
C GLY A 218 -4.24 8.93 10.32
N GLY A 219 -4.13 9.05 8.99
CA GLY A 219 -4.73 10.15 8.22
C GLY A 219 -5.85 9.73 7.28
N THR A 220 -5.88 8.48 6.87
CA THR A 220 -6.85 7.90 5.94
C THR A 220 -7.35 6.56 6.45
N THR A 221 -8.49 6.14 5.92
CA THR A 221 -9.00 4.77 5.98
C THR A 221 -9.15 4.27 4.56
N ASP A 222 -8.40 3.25 4.21
CA ASP A 222 -8.30 2.71 2.86
C ASP A 222 -9.10 1.40 2.78
N ILE A 223 -9.90 1.24 1.71
CA ILE A 223 -10.80 0.11 1.53
C ILE A 223 -10.42 -0.63 0.26
N ALA A 224 -10.40 -1.96 0.33
CA ALA A 224 -10.33 -2.85 -0.83
C ALA A 224 -11.34 -3.99 -0.68
N ILE A 225 -12.16 -4.20 -1.69
CA ILE A 225 -13.15 -5.28 -1.72
C ILE A 225 -12.70 -6.34 -2.71
N PHE A 226 -12.63 -7.58 -2.24
CA PHE A 226 -12.32 -8.76 -3.03
C PHE A 226 -13.54 -9.67 -3.12
N HIS A 227 -13.70 -10.32 -4.26
CA HIS A 227 -14.69 -11.37 -4.49
C HIS A 227 -14.22 -12.25 -5.64
N GLU A 228 -14.30 -13.57 -5.48
CA GLU A 228 -13.80 -14.57 -6.43
C GLU A 228 -12.28 -14.45 -6.70
N GLY A 229 -11.51 -14.02 -5.69
CA GLY A 229 -10.07 -13.81 -5.78
C GLY A 229 -9.66 -12.50 -6.48
N ILE A 230 -10.63 -11.70 -6.93
CA ILE A 230 -10.42 -10.51 -7.75
C ILE A 230 -10.75 -9.25 -6.95
N ILE A 231 -9.94 -8.21 -7.07
CA ILE A 231 -10.27 -6.91 -6.53
C ILE A 231 -11.42 -6.28 -7.32
N ARG A 232 -12.49 -5.92 -6.64
CA ARG A 232 -13.71 -5.39 -7.24
C ARG A 232 -13.88 -3.90 -7.04
N HIS A 233 -13.44 -3.38 -5.89
CA HIS A 233 -13.59 -1.97 -5.53
C HIS A 233 -12.45 -1.52 -4.64
N THR A 234 -12.04 -0.24 -4.78
CA THR A 234 -11.14 0.45 -3.85
C THR A 234 -11.66 1.85 -3.57
N ALA A 235 -11.54 2.28 -2.32
CA ALA A 235 -11.92 3.63 -1.92
C ALA A 235 -10.96 4.15 -0.83
N VAL A 236 -10.89 5.46 -0.67
CA VAL A 236 -10.11 6.13 0.36
C VAL A 236 -10.98 7.14 1.10
N ILE A 237 -11.14 6.95 2.38
CA ILE A 237 -11.84 7.87 3.29
C ILE A 237 -10.79 8.79 3.93
N PRO A 238 -10.93 10.14 3.86
CA PRO A 238 -9.92 11.09 4.33
C PRO A 238 -9.96 11.30 5.86
N PHE A 239 -10.35 10.28 6.61
CA PHE A 239 -10.39 10.22 8.07
C PHE A 239 -9.64 9.00 8.57
N GLY A 240 -9.04 9.12 9.76
CA GLY A 240 -8.33 8.02 10.43
C GLY A 240 -8.05 8.37 11.88
N GLY A 241 -7.09 7.70 12.51
CA GLY A 241 -6.77 7.84 13.92
C GLY A 241 -6.44 9.27 14.38
N ASN A 242 -5.93 10.14 13.50
CA ASN A 242 -5.66 11.54 13.83
C ASN A 242 -6.96 12.35 14.04
N SER A 243 -8.04 12.03 13.34
CA SER A 243 -9.35 12.67 13.57
C SER A 243 -9.84 12.37 14.97
N VAL A 244 -9.72 11.11 15.43
CA VAL A 244 -10.05 10.72 16.80
C VAL A 244 -9.18 11.49 17.81
N THR A 245 -7.88 11.66 17.53
CA THR A 245 -6.98 12.42 18.43
C THR A 245 -7.39 13.89 18.55
N GLU A 246 -7.81 14.52 17.44
CA GLU A 246 -8.29 15.90 17.46
C GLU A 246 -9.60 16.03 18.25
N ASP A 247 -10.54 15.09 18.10
CA ASP A 247 -11.78 15.10 18.88
C ASP A 247 -11.52 14.92 20.38
N ILE A 248 -10.59 14.04 20.76
CA ILE A 248 -10.15 13.90 22.17
C ILE A 248 -9.52 15.20 22.66
N ARG A 249 -8.65 15.83 21.84
CA ARG A 249 -8.01 17.09 22.20
C ARG A 249 -9.04 18.17 22.51
N GLU A 250 -10.08 18.29 21.69
CA GLU A 250 -11.14 19.27 21.85
C GLU A 250 -12.08 18.88 22.99
N GLY A 251 -12.66 17.68 22.97
CA GLY A 251 -13.63 17.20 23.95
C GLY A 251 -13.06 17.11 25.36
N CYS A 252 -11.81 16.67 25.51
CA CYS A 252 -11.11 16.64 26.79
C CYS A 252 -10.31 17.90 27.09
N SER A 253 -10.18 18.88 26.16
CA SER A 253 -9.36 20.10 26.31
C SER A 253 -7.94 19.81 26.81
N VAL A 254 -7.23 18.93 26.14
CA VAL A 254 -5.85 18.50 26.43
C VAL A 254 -4.92 18.82 25.27
N MET A 255 -3.61 18.66 25.45
CA MET A 255 -2.67 18.81 24.34
C MET A 255 -2.75 17.61 23.41
N ARG A 256 -2.39 17.79 22.12
CA ARG A 256 -2.45 16.76 21.10
C ARG A 256 -1.67 15.49 21.48
N ASN A 257 -0.48 15.63 22.05
CA ASN A 257 0.32 14.49 22.49
C ASN A 257 -0.34 13.75 23.68
N GLN A 258 -1.01 14.48 24.57
CA GLN A 258 -1.79 13.87 25.65
C GLN A 258 -3.03 13.16 25.11
N ALA A 259 -3.73 13.77 24.14
CA ALA A 259 -4.87 13.15 23.46
C ALA A 259 -4.46 11.83 22.75
N GLU A 260 -3.31 11.82 22.06
CA GLU A 260 -2.78 10.60 21.45
C GLU A 260 -2.46 9.51 22.49
N LEU A 261 -1.85 9.88 23.61
CA LEU A 261 -1.61 8.95 24.70
C LEU A 261 -2.91 8.41 25.33
N LEU A 262 -3.93 9.26 25.48
CA LEU A 262 -5.24 8.84 25.97
C LEU A 262 -5.87 7.84 24.99
N LYS A 263 -5.87 8.13 23.71
CA LYS A 263 -6.39 7.24 22.65
C LYS A 263 -5.71 5.88 22.68
N THR A 264 -4.37 5.87 22.65
CA THR A 264 -3.60 4.63 22.48
C THR A 264 -3.58 3.76 23.72
N ARG A 265 -3.65 4.33 24.92
CA ARG A 265 -3.58 3.57 26.19
C ARG A 265 -4.94 3.20 26.76
N PHE A 266 -5.93 4.08 26.63
CA PHE A 266 -7.22 3.97 27.31
C PHE A 266 -8.40 3.98 26.34
N GLY A 267 -8.16 4.22 25.05
CA GLY A 267 -9.22 4.35 24.05
C GLY A 267 -10.02 3.07 23.86
N SER A 268 -11.33 3.24 23.67
CA SER A 268 -12.29 2.20 23.36
C SER A 268 -13.30 2.73 22.34
N ALA A 269 -13.66 1.90 21.36
CA ALA A 269 -14.68 2.23 20.35
C ALA A 269 -16.13 2.02 20.85
N LEU A 270 -16.30 1.41 22.03
CA LEU A 270 -17.60 1.20 22.66
C LEU A 270 -17.57 1.74 24.09
N ALA A 271 -18.37 2.77 24.38
CA ALA A 271 -18.38 3.42 25.68
C ALA A 271 -18.97 2.53 26.78
N GLU A 272 -20.01 1.73 26.46
CA GLU A 272 -20.67 0.86 27.42
C GLU A 272 -19.79 -0.30 27.94
N GLU A 273 -18.73 -0.64 27.21
CA GLU A 273 -17.75 -1.65 27.65
C GLU A 273 -16.76 -1.13 28.69
N ASN A 274 -16.87 0.14 29.09
CA ASN A 274 -15.97 0.78 30.03
C ASN A 274 -16.65 1.07 31.37
N LYS A 275 -15.90 0.91 32.46
CA LYS A 275 -16.41 1.14 33.83
C LYS A 275 -16.62 2.62 34.11
N GLU A 276 -17.72 2.98 34.76
CA GLU A 276 -18.08 4.37 35.10
C GLU A 276 -17.09 5.04 36.07
N ASN A 277 -16.49 4.26 36.98
CA ASN A 277 -15.65 4.75 38.04
C ASN A 277 -14.15 4.83 37.69
N GLU A 278 -13.79 4.60 36.44
CA GLU A 278 -12.39 4.63 35.99
C GLU A 278 -12.02 6.04 35.53
N ILE A 279 -11.06 6.67 36.24
CA ILE A 279 -10.64 8.06 36.03
C ILE A 279 -9.16 8.09 35.66
N ILE A 280 -8.79 8.85 34.65
CA ILE A 280 -7.42 9.11 34.22
C ILE A 280 -7.03 10.52 34.64
N CYS A 281 -5.92 10.68 35.36
CA CYS A 281 -5.35 11.99 35.71
C CYS A 281 -4.32 12.39 34.63
N VAL A 282 -4.61 13.48 33.92
CA VAL A 282 -3.71 14.08 32.93
C VAL A 282 -2.98 15.26 33.55
N PRO A 283 -1.63 15.28 33.56
CA PRO A 283 -0.87 16.38 34.11
C PRO A 283 -1.23 17.73 33.51
N GLY A 284 -1.46 18.72 34.34
CA GLY A 284 -1.72 20.11 33.93
C GLY A 284 -0.47 20.79 33.38
N LEU A 285 -0.67 21.87 32.59
CA LEU A 285 0.42 22.70 32.05
C LEU A 285 0.97 23.65 33.12
N ARG A 286 2.31 23.70 33.25
CA ARG A 286 3.03 24.71 34.09
C ARG A 286 2.43 24.92 35.48
N GLY A 287 2.24 23.83 36.24
CA GLY A 287 1.77 23.92 37.62
C GLY A 287 0.26 24.09 37.78
N ARG A 288 -0.52 23.95 36.71
CA ARG A 288 -1.98 23.82 36.82
C ARG A 288 -2.34 22.46 37.43
N GLU A 289 -3.47 22.39 38.07
CA GLU A 289 -3.96 21.13 38.62
C GLU A 289 -4.15 20.07 37.54
N PRO A 290 -3.93 18.80 37.86
CA PRO A 290 -4.19 17.69 36.93
C PRO A 290 -5.66 17.69 36.56
N LYS A 291 -5.92 17.30 35.30
CA LYS A 291 -7.28 17.15 34.79
C LYS A 291 -7.72 15.70 34.92
N GLU A 292 -8.86 15.49 35.54
CA GLU A 292 -9.50 14.19 35.64
C GLU A 292 -10.42 13.94 34.45
N ILE A 293 -10.26 12.79 33.79
CA ILE A 293 -11.03 12.37 32.60
C ILE A 293 -11.60 10.99 32.88
N SER A 294 -12.92 10.84 32.85
CA SER A 294 -13.57 9.52 32.89
C SER A 294 -13.25 8.73 31.65
N VAL A 295 -12.84 7.45 31.81
CA VAL A 295 -12.57 6.52 30.69
C VAL A 295 -13.82 6.34 29.85
N LYS A 296 -15.01 6.25 30.46
CA LYS A 296 -16.29 6.13 29.75
C LYS A 296 -16.57 7.37 28.89
N ASN A 297 -16.33 8.59 29.41
CA ASN A 297 -16.50 9.83 28.63
C ASN A 297 -15.49 9.93 27.49
N LEU A 298 -14.24 9.53 27.72
CA LEU A 298 -13.24 9.41 26.64
C LEU A 298 -13.72 8.44 25.56
N ALA A 299 -14.29 7.30 25.95
CA ALA A 299 -14.81 6.31 25.02
C ALA A 299 -16.01 6.85 24.22
N TYR A 300 -16.90 7.67 24.79
CA TYR A 300 -17.98 8.31 24.02
C TYR A 300 -17.46 9.24 22.93
N VAL A 301 -16.41 10.03 23.20
CA VAL A 301 -15.78 10.89 22.19
C VAL A 301 -15.19 10.05 21.05
N ILE A 302 -14.51 8.96 21.41
CA ILE A 302 -13.89 8.06 20.45
C ILE A 302 -14.94 7.32 19.62
N GLN A 303 -15.96 6.77 20.28
CA GLN A 303 -17.05 6.03 19.65
C GLN A 303 -17.75 6.86 18.58
N ALA A 304 -18.12 8.11 18.88
CA ALA A 304 -18.79 8.99 17.93
C ALA A 304 -17.99 9.17 16.62
N ARG A 305 -16.67 9.34 16.73
CA ARG A 305 -15.82 9.45 15.54
C ARG A 305 -15.64 8.12 14.82
N MET A 306 -15.50 7.04 15.56
CA MET A 306 -15.34 5.72 14.95
C MET A 306 -16.62 5.28 14.25
N GLU A 307 -17.80 5.54 14.81
CA GLU A 307 -19.07 5.31 14.14
C GLU A 307 -19.16 6.06 12.81
N GLU A 308 -18.79 7.35 12.76
CA GLU A 308 -18.75 8.11 11.51
C GLU A 308 -17.80 7.48 10.48
N ILE A 309 -16.60 7.07 10.88
CA ILE A 309 -15.66 6.39 9.99
C ILE A 309 -16.25 5.06 9.47
N ILE A 310 -16.84 4.26 10.36
CA ILE A 310 -17.45 2.97 10.00
C ILE A 310 -18.65 3.16 9.07
N GLU A 311 -19.48 4.19 9.29
CA GLU A 311 -20.59 4.53 8.40
C GLU A 311 -20.11 4.88 6.99
N HIS A 312 -19.01 5.64 6.86
CA HIS A 312 -18.37 5.91 5.57
C HIS A 312 -17.85 4.62 4.91
N VAL A 313 -17.21 3.72 5.68
CA VAL A 313 -16.78 2.41 5.19
C VAL A 313 -17.97 1.61 4.67
N TYR A 314 -19.05 1.56 5.43
CA TYR A 314 -20.26 0.83 5.06
C TYR A 314 -20.96 1.44 3.83
N TYR A 315 -20.92 2.77 3.70
CA TYR A 315 -21.40 3.44 2.50
C TYR A 315 -20.61 3.00 1.26
N GLU A 316 -19.29 2.95 1.32
CA GLU A 316 -18.45 2.47 0.20
C GLU A 316 -18.70 1.00 -0.12
N ILE A 317 -18.91 0.15 0.89
CA ILE A 317 -19.27 -1.27 0.69
C ILE A 317 -20.61 -1.37 -0.06
N LYS A 318 -21.62 -0.60 0.32
CA LYS A 318 -22.92 -0.56 -0.37
C LYS A 318 -22.78 -0.01 -1.80
N ALA A 319 -22.05 1.08 -1.97
CA ALA A 319 -21.83 1.72 -3.27
C ALA A 319 -21.11 0.79 -4.25
N SER A 320 -20.25 -0.10 -3.75
CA SER A 320 -19.56 -1.11 -4.57
C SER A 320 -20.52 -2.16 -5.18
N GLY A 321 -21.71 -2.35 -4.61
CA GLY A 321 -22.67 -3.39 -4.99
C GLY A 321 -22.30 -4.80 -4.52
N TYR A 322 -21.26 -4.97 -3.71
CA TYR A 322 -20.79 -6.26 -3.21
C TYR A 322 -21.22 -6.57 -1.77
N GLU A 323 -21.97 -5.71 -1.09
CA GLU A 323 -22.40 -5.89 0.31
C GLU A 323 -22.92 -7.31 0.63
N LYS A 324 -23.79 -7.84 -0.22
CA LYS A 324 -24.40 -9.17 -0.05
C LYS A 324 -23.51 -10.35 -0.48
N LYS A 325 -22.32 -10.05 -1.00
CA LYS A 325 -21.36 -11.04 -1.49
C LYS A 325 -20.14 -11.16 -0.59
N LEU A 326 -20.12 -10.46 0.55
CA LEU A 326 -19.02 -10.49 1.52
C LEU A 326 -19.25 -11.58 2.57
N ILE A 327 -19.11 -12.84 2.16
CA ILE A 327 -19.24 -13.99 3.08
C ILE A 327 -18.13 -13.96 4.16
N GLY A 328 -16.94 -13.49 3.80
CA GLY A 328 -15.83 -13.31 4.72
C GLY A 328 -15.97 -12.08 5.63
N GLY A 329 -16.98 -11.23 5.43
CA GLY A 329 -17.22 -10.04 6.23
C GLY A 329 -16.19 -8.94 6.00
N ILE A 330 -15.70 -8.36 7.10
CA ILE A 330 -14.75 -7.24 7.12
C ILE A 330 -13.48 -7.63 7.87
N VAL A 331 -12.32 -7.34 7.29
CA VAL A 331 -11.02 -7.41 7.97
C VAL A 331 -10.52 -6.00 8.21
N ILE A 332 -10.34 -5.62 9.46
CA ILE A 332 -9.76 -4.35 9.84
C ILE A 332 -8.26 -4.50 10.13
N THR A 333 -7.44 -3.58 9.63
CA THR A 333 -5.99 -3.54 9.86
C THR A 333 -5.52 -2.10 10.05
N GLY A 334 -4.21 -1.89 10.11
CA GLY A 334 -3.63 -0.57 10.39
C GLY A 334 -3.57 -0.24 11.87
N GLY A 335 -3.04 0.95 12.19
CA GLY A 335 -2.88 1.41 13.58
C GLY A 335 -4.20 1.62 14.32
N GLY A 336 -5.26 2.00 13.60
CA GLY A 336 -6.60 2.18 14.14
C GLY A 336 -7.24 0.88 14.62
N ALA A 337 -6.89 -0.26 14.01
CA ALA A 337 -7.42 -1.57 14.41
C ALA A 337 -7.00 -2.01 15.82
N LEU A 338 -6.01 -1.35 16.42
CA LEU A 338 -5.60 -1.59 17.81
C LEU A 338 -6.52 -0.95 18.85
N LEU A 339 -7.48 -0.13 18.43
CA LEU A 339 -8.45 0.46 19.34
C LEU A 339 -9.34 -0.63 19.95
N LYS A 340 -9.48 -0.62 21.27
CA LYS A 340 -10.28 -1.63 21.97
C LYS A 340 -11.72 -1.63 21.46
N HIS A 341 -12.32 -2.81 21.34
CA HIS A 341 -13.71 -3.06 20.95
C HIS A 341 -14.07 -2.57 19.54
N LEU A 342 -13.07 -2.26 18.68
CA LEU A 342 -13.36 -1.75 17.35
C LEU A 342 -14.01 -2.79 16.45
N SER A 343 -13.61 -4.07 16.50
CA SER A 343 -14.27 -5.14 15.73
C SER A 343 -15.75 -5.26 16.06
N GLN A 344 -16.10 -5.22 17.37
CA GLN A 344 -17.50 -5.24 17.81
C GLN A 344 -18.28 -3.99 17.34
N ALA A 345 -17.64 -2.82 17.34
CA ALA A 345 -18.27 -1.60 16.85
C ALA A 345 -18.55 -1.70 15.33
N VAL A 346 -17.63 -2.29 14.55
CA VAL A 346 -17.81 -2.54 13.11
C VAL A 346 -18.98 -3.51 12.89
N GLU A 347 -19.02 -4.63 13.60
CA GLU A 347 -20.12 -5.61 13.53
C GLU A 347 -21.47 -4.97 13.90
N TYR A 348 -21.49 -4.15 14.95
CA TYR A 348 -22.72 -3.48 15.39
C TYR A 348 -23.27 -2.50 14.34
N VAL A 349 -22.41 -1.71 13.69
CA VAL A 349 -22.85 -0.71 12.71
C VAL A 349 -23.18 -1.34 11.35
N THR A 350 -22.38 -2.34 10.93
CA THR A 350 -22.48 -2.89 9.56
C THR A 350 -23.35 -4.13 9.46
N GLY A 351 -23.48 -4.88 10.55
CA GLY A 351 -24.13 -6.20 10.57
C GLY A 351 -23.31 -7.30 9.87
N LEU A 352 -22.05 -7.03 9.53
CA LEU A 352 -21.13 -7.98 8.91
C LEU A 352 -20.10 -8.45 9.96
N ASP A 353 -19.71 -9.73 9.87
CA ASP A 353 -18.64 -10.28 10.72
C ASP A 353 -17.35 -9.48 10.55
N CYS A 354 -16.62 -9.27 11.65
CA CYS A 354 -15.38 -8.48 11.63
C CYS A 354 -14.25 -9.15 12.42
N ARG A 355 -13.07 -9.21 11.80
CA ARG A 355 -11.83 -9.62 12.48
C ARG A 355 -10.70 -8.60 12.28
N ILE A 356 -9.70 -8.67 13.17
CA ILE A 356 -8.46 -7.91 12.97
C ILE A 356 -7.51 -8.74 12.10
N GLY A 357 -6.95 -8.09 11.06
CA GLY A 357 -5.93 -8.66 10.19
C GLY A 357 -4.52 -8.43 10.75
N TYR A 358 -3.81 -9.52 11.01
CA TYR A 358 -2.43 -9.49 11.49
C TYR A 358 -1.48 -10.02 10.41
N PRO A 359 -0.36 -9.34 10.11
CA PRO A 359 0.54 -9.72 9.01
C PRO A 359 1.51 -10.87 9.34
N ASN A 360 1.27 -11.61 10.41
CA ASN A 360 2.21 -12.61 10.96
C ASN A 360 2.19 -13.97 10.26
N GLU A 361 1.17 -14.30 9.49
CA GLU A 361 1.04 -15.62 8.85
C GLU A 361 2.13 -15.90 7.83
N HIS A 362 2.58 -14.86 7.13
CA HIS A 362 3.63 -14.94 6.13
C HIS A 362 5.06 -14.81 6.69
N LEU A 363 5.19 -14.42 7.95
CA LEU A 363 6.51 -14.18 8.55
C LEU A 363 7.15 -15.46 9.08
N SER A 364 8.44 -15.62 8.84
CA SER A 364 9.28 -16.64 9.45
C SER A 364 9.88 -16.11 10.74
N LYS A 365 9.84 -16.95 11.78
CA LYS A 365 10.61 -16.72 13.00
C LYS A 365 11.93 -17.48 12.90
N TYR A 366 13.05 -16.77 12.93
CA TYR A 366 14.39 -17.37 12.97
C TYR A 366 15.04 -17.11 14.34
N GLU A 367 15.99 -17.98 14.72
CA GLU A 367 16.55 -18.04 16.10
C GLU A 367 17.22 -16.72 16.52
N ASP A 368 17.86 -16.01 15.61
CA ASP A 368 18.57 -14.76 15.87
C ASP A 368 17.72 -13.50 15.76
N MET A 369 16.43 -13.61 15.41
CA MET A 369 15.55 -12.44 15.32
C MET A 369 15.25 -11.89 16.73
N PRO A 370 15.54 -10.61 17.01
CA PRO A 370 15.14 -10.01 18.26
C PRO A 370 13.62 -10.15 18.47
N LYS A 371 13.23 -10.68 19.63
CA LYS A 371 11.81 -10.91 19.95
C LYS A 371 10.97 -9.64 19.80
N THR A 372 11.55 -8.48 20.13
CA THR A 372 10.91 -7.18 20.00
C THR A 372 10.53 -6.85 18.55
N ILE A 373 11.41 -7.15 17.58
CA ILE A 373 11.14 -6.93 16.16
C ILE A 373 10.01 -7.85 15.68
N TYR A 374 10.08 -9.13 16.03
CA TYR A 374 9.05 -10.08 15.64
C TYR A 374 7.67 -9.75 16.23
N ASP A 375 7.64 -9.35 17.51
CA ASP A 375 6.39 -8.96 18.18
C ASP A 375 5.82 -7.66 17.59
N ASP A 376 6.68 -6.70 17.23
CA ASP A 376 6.28 -5.49 16.50
C ASP A 376 5.64 -5.82 15.14
N LEU A 377 6.32 -6.66 14.33
CA LEU A 377 5.87 -7.03 12.98
C LEU A 377 4.55 -7.81 12.95
N LYS A 378 4.12 -8.39 14.07
CA LYS A 378 2.80 -9.01 14.20
C LYS A 378 1.67 -7.99 14.33
N SER A 379 1.98 -6.74 14.71
CA SER A 379 0.96 -5.71 14.87
C SER A 379 0.32 -5.36 13.53
N PRO A 380 -1.02 -5.14 13.49
CA PRO A 380 -1.69 -4.69 12.28
C PRO A 380 -1.15 -3.36 11.74
N MET A 381 -0.43 -2.58 12.56
CA MET A 381 0.27 -1.36 12.13
C MET A 381 1.29 -1.58 11.01
N TYR A 382 1.75 -2.81 10.79
CA TYR A 382 2.77 -3.15 9.79
C TYR A 382 2.22 -3.94 8.61
N ALA A 383 0.90 -4.09 8.50
CA ALA A 383 0.25 -4.81 7.41
C ALA A 383 0.71 -4.32 6.04
N THR A 384 0.65 -3.01 5.80
CA THR A 384 1.10 -2.39 4.55
C THR A 384 2.59 -2.64 4.31
N SER A 385 3.43 -2.39 5.31
CA SER A 385 4.89 -2.54 5.16
C SER A 385 5.29 -3.98 4.84
N VAL A 386 4.68 -4.99 5.51
CA VAL A 386 4.88 -6.42 5.22
C VAL A 386 4.34 -6.78 3.84
N GLY A 387 3.18 -6.26 3.49
CA GLY A 387 2.57 -6.45 2.16
C GLY A 387 3.42 -5.90 1.01
N LEU A 388 4.05 -4.74 1.19
CA LEU A 388 4.99 -4.17 0.22
C LEU A 388 6.20 -5.09 0.01
N LEU A 389 6.70 -5.70 1.08
CA LEU A 389 7.78 -6.67 1.00
C LEU A 389 7.34 -7.93 0.23
N ILE A 390 6.16 -8.47 0.53
CA ILE A 390 5.59 -9.64 -0.17
C ILE A 390 5.44 -9.36 -1.67
N LYS A 391 4.78 -8.27 -2.03
CA LYS A 391 4.59 -7.86 -3.43
C LYS A 391 5.90 -7.64 -4.16
N GLY A 392 6.85 -6.98 -3.52
CA GLY A 392 8.18 -6.76 -4.10
C GLY A 392 8.94 -8.08 -4.36
N ILE A 393 8.82 -9.07 -3.45
CA ILE A 393 9.42 -10.39 -3.62
C ILE A 393 8.73 -11.14 -4.78
N GLN A 394 7.39 -11.18 -4.83
CA GLN A 394 6.63 -11.80 -5.92
C GLN A 394 7.08 -11.25 -7.28
N LYS A 395 7.13 -9.93 -7.42
CA LYS A 395 7.57 -9.27 -8.66
C LYS A 395 9.03 -9.56 -9.03
N ALA A 396 9.92 -9.61 -8.05
CA ALA A 396 11.32 -9.96 -8.29
C ALA A 396 11.49 -11.42 -8.73
N GLU A 397 10.72 -12.34 -8.17
CA GLU A 397 10.68 -13.75 -8.56
C GLU A 397 10.13 -13.93 -9.98
N GLU A 398 9.03 -13.27 -10.34
CA GLU A 398 8.46 -13.26 -11.69
C GLU A 398 9.48 -12.77 -12.74
N LEU A 399 10.19 -11.68 -12.46
CA LEU A 399 11.23 -11.17 -13.35
C LEU A 399 12.39 -12.16 -13.54
N ILE A 400 12.78 -12.86 -12.47
CA ILE A 400 13.83 -13.90 -12.53
C ILE A 400 13.35 -15.08 -13.36
N GLU A 401 12.10 -15.49 -13.25
CA GLU A 401 11.53 -16.58 -14.07
C GLU A 401 11.43 -16.21 -15.55
N GLU A 402 10.99 -14.99 -15.86
CA GLU A 402 10.98 -14.47 -17.24
C GLU A 402 12.38 -14.48 -17.86
N MET A 403 13.41 -14.10 -17.08
CA MET A 403 14.81 -14.13 -17.55
C MET A 403 15.36 -15.54 -17.80
N LYS A 404 14.77 -16.58 -17.19
CA LYS A 404 15.19 -17.98 -17.35
C LYS A 404 14.57 -18.65 -18.57
N GLN A 405 13.51 -18.09 -19.17
CA GLN A 405 12.87 -18.67 -20.35
C GLN A 405 13.80 -18.60 -21.57
N PRO A 406 14.05 -19.71 -22.29
CA PRO A 406 14.94 -19.72 -23.44
C PRO A 406 14.31 -18.93 -24.59
N GLY A 407 14.86 -17.78 -24.91
CA GLY A 407 14.42 -16.90 -26.00
C GLY A 407 14.46 -15.40 -25.69
N VAL A 408 14.62 -15.02 -24.44
CA VAL A 408 14.82 -13.62 -24.06
C VAL A 408 16.31 -13.32 -24.00
N TYR A 409 16.89 -12.84 -25.09
CA TYR A 409 18.26 -12.28 -25.08
C TYR A 409 18.24 -10.94 -24.36
N VAL A 410 18.71 -10.93 -23.12
CA VAL A 410 19.06 -9.69 -22.42
C VAL A 410 20.40 -9.22 -23.01
N GLU A 411 20.37 -8.20 -23.85
CA GLU A 411 21.62 -7.52 -24.25
C GLU A 411 22.32 -6.97 -23.00
N LYS A 412 23.53 -7.47 -22.72
CA LYS A 412 24.43 -6.85 -21.76
C LYS A 412 24.65 -5.39 -22.12
N PRO A 413 24.68 -4.46 -21.19
CA PRO A 413 24.97 -3.07 -21.49
C PRO A 413 26.35 -2.97 -22.15
N LYS A 414 26.40 -2.75 -23.45
CA LYS A 414 27.61 -2.38 -24.15
C LYS A 414 28.01 -0.97 -23.76
N ALA A 415 29.26 -0.81 -23.32
CA ALA A 415 29.88 0.48 -23.18
C ALA A 415 29.64 1.32 -24.44
N ALA A 416 29.31 2.59 -24.21
CA ALA A 416 28.88 3.54 -25.20
C ALA A 416 29.74 3.52 -26.49
N LYS A 417 29.11 3.12 -27.61
CA LYS A 417 29.38 3.65 -28.96
C LYS A 417 28.21 3.25 -29.88
N ASP A 418 27.72 4.29 -30.55
CA ASP A 418 26.84 4.33 -31.71
C ASP A 418 25.34 4.06 -31.56
N LYS A 419 24.63 5.16 -31.78
CA LYS A 419 23.18 5.27 -31.96
C LYS A 419 22.74 4.58 -33.23
N GLU A 420 21.85 3.56 -33.14
CA GLU A 420 20.85 3.33 -34.15
C GLU A 420 19.58 2.69 -33.59
N LYS A 421 18.44 3.09 -34.12
CA LYS A 421 17.06 2.98 -33.65
C LYS A 421 16.56 1.53 -33.51
N ARG A 422 16.23 1.11 -32.28
CA ARG A 422 15.22 0.06 -32.01
C ARG A 422 14.42 0.46 -30.77
N GLY A 423 13.10 0.29 -30.82
CA GLY A 423 12.17 0.75 -29.78
C GLY A 423 12.36 0.03 -28.44
N PRO A 424 12.08 0.70 -27.32
CA PRO A 424 12.38 0.24 -25.97
C PRO A 424 11.42 -0.85 -25.49
N GLY A 425 11.95 -1.83 -24.76
CA GLY A 425 11.19 -2.86 -24.04
C GLY A 425 10.35 -2.29 -22.88
N LEU A 426 9.46 -3.10 -22.30
CA LEU A 426 8.52 -2.68 -21.24
C LEU A 426 9.26 -2.05 -20.04
N PHE A 427 10.42 -2.59 -19.69
CA PHE A 427 11.27 -2.12 -18.59
C PHE A 427 11.97 -0.80 -18.92
N ASP A 428 12.44 -0.64 -20.18
CA ASP A 428 13.01 0.60 -20.66
C ASP A 428 11.96 1.70 -20.80
N LYS A 429 10.70 1.34 -21.07
CA LYS A 429 9.57 2.28 -21.12
C LYS A 429 9.17 2.77 -19.72
N LEU A 430 9.25 1.92 -18.71
CA LEU A 430 8.99 2.31 -17.32
C LEU A 430 10.14 3.20 -16.78
N LEU A 431 11.40 2.82 -17.03
CA LEU A 431 12.60 3.61 -16.71
C LEU A 431 12.70 4.88 -17.57
N ALA A 432 12.28 4.84 -18.84
CA ALA A 432 12.25 6.02 -19.70
C ALA A 432 11.13 6.99 -19.28
N LYS A 433 9.95 6.49 -18.84
CA LYS A 433 8.90 7.35 -18.26
C LYS A 433 9.38 8.05 -16.98
N THR A 434 10.12 7.36 -16.11
CA THR A 434 10.74 8.00 -14.94
C THR A 434 11.89 8.94 -15.31
N ARG A 435 12.67 8.66 -16.36
CA ARG A 435 13.76 9.54 -16.81
C ARG A 435 13.27 10.79 -17.55
N THR A 436 12.26 10.70 -18.41
CA THR A 436 11.68 11.87 -19.10
C THR A 436 11.07 12.86 -18.10
N PHE A 437 10.49 12.35 -17.01
CA PHE A 437 9.97 13.17 -15.91
C PHE A 437 11.05 13.92 -15.12
N ILE A 438 12.29 13.46 -15.14
CA ILE A 438 13.39 14.07 -14.39
C ILE A 438 14.20 15.05 -15.27
N GLN A 439 14.24 14.85 -16.58
CA GLN A 439 15.04 15.69 -17.50
C GLN A 439 14.35 16.98 -17.91
N ASP A 440 13.01 17.00 -18.01
CA ASP A 440 12.26 18.23 -18.35
C ASP A 440 12.26 19.31 -17.25
N ASP A 441 12.59 18.94 -15.98
CA ASP A 441 12.69 19.90 -14.86
C ASP A 441 14.14 20.41 -14.61
N MET A 442 15.15 19.92 -15.33
CA MET A 442 16.55 20.37 -15.16
C MET A 442 17.03 21.40 -16.19
N ASP A 443 16.24 21.68 -17.24
CA ASP A 443 16.61 22.65 -18.30
C ASP A 443 15.99 24.06 -18.13
N VAL A 444 15.42 24.35 -16.94
CA VAL A 444 15.14 25.74 -16.55
C VAL A 444 16.29 26.22 -15.68
N SER A 445 17.43 26.43 -16.26
CA SER A 445 18.60 27.03 -15.61
C SER A 445 18.72 28.51 -15.94
N ASP A 446 18.92 29.26 -14.91
CA ASP A 446 19.89 30.35 -14.67
C ASP A 446 20.37 31.20 -15.88
N GLU A 447 19.51 31.73 -16.77
CA GLU A 447 19.96 32.76 -17.70
C GLU A 447 19.11 34.05 -17.75
N ASP A 448 18.06 34.19 -16.95
CA ASP A 448 17.19 35.39 -17.01
C ASP A 448 17.19 36.32 -15.78
N TYR A 449 18.20 36.23 -14.89
CA TYR A 449 18.30 37.14 -13.74
C TYR A 449 19.48 38.13 -13.78
N LEU A 450 20.03 38.44 -14.98
CA LEU A 450 21.02 39.51 -15.10
C LEU A 450 20.77 40.34 -16.37
N LYS A 451 19.61 41.01 -16.49
CA LYS A 451 19.46 42.24 -17.27
C LYS A 451 18.09 42.87 -16.97
N GLY A 452 18.08 43.85 -16.12
CA GLY A 452 16.92 44.72 -15.86
C GLY A 452 17.03 45.35 -14.50
#